data_18f863792860cf5abc115697c57aba3f
#
_entry.id   18f863792860cf5abc115697c57aba3f
#
_cell.length_a   1.000
_cell.length_b   1.000
_cell.length_c   1.000
_cell.angle_alpha   90.00
_cell.angle_beta   90.00
_cell.angle_gamma   90.00
#
_symmetry.space_group_name_H-M   'P 1'
#
loop_
_entity.id
_entity.type
_entity.pdbx_description
1 polymer ?
#
loop_
_entity_poly.entity_id
_entity_poly.type
_entity_poly.pdbx_seq_one_letter_code
_entity_poly.pdbx_strand_id
1 'polypeptide(L)'
;MKIKDLMRQAFVIDKDISLSDAAEIMSDKEVGSLIYIQNGDISGIVTERDLLRNFDSKKKVSQVMTKEVITIDLDTRAEEALDLMRDNKIKRLPVVDSSGKLIWIVTLTDLETHFEEIGEDFFFDD
;
A
#
# COMPACT_ATOMS: atom_id res chain seq x y z
N MET A 1 -7.14 -17.80 2.18
CA MET A 1 -6.48 -17.22 1.00
C MET A 1 -5.26 -16.43 1.45
N LYS A 2 -4.19 -16.56 0.71
CA LYS A 2 -2.94 -15.88 1.02
C LYS A 2 -2.80 -14.62 0.19
N ILE A 3 -1.98 -13.70 0.68
CA ILE A 3 -1.76 -12.39 0.05
C ILE A 3 -1.27 -12.52 -1.39
N LYS A 4 -0.46 -13.54 -1.69
CA LYS A 4 0.04 -13.75 -3.06
C LYS A 4 -1.07 -13.86 -4.11
N ASP A 5 -2.29 -14.22 -3.69
CA ASP A 5 -3.43 -14.37 -4.58
C ASP A 5 -4.21 -13.07 -4.77
N LEU A 6 -3.92 -12.05 -3.96
CA LEU A 6 -4.67 -10.79 -3.91
C LEU A 6 -3.83 -9.55 -4.22
N MET A 7 -2.52 -9.67 -4.21
CA MET A 7 -1.63 -8.52 -4.36
C MET A 7 -1.62 -7.98 -5.79
N ARG A 8 -1.27 -6.70 -5.91
CA ARG A 8 -1.16 -6.01 -7.19
C ARG A 8 0.18 -5.30 -7.29
N GLN A 9 0.51 -4.83 -8.49
CA GLN A 9 1.76 -4.12 -8.74
C GLN A 9 1.85 -2.87 -7.85
N ALA A 10 2.99 -2.71 -7.19
CA ALA A 10 3.30 -1.50 -6.45
C ALA A 10 3.98 -0.51 -7.39
N PHE A 11 3.69 0.79 -7.22
CA PHE A 11 4.39 1.84 -7.96
C PHE A 11 5.43 2.47 -7.04
N VAL A 12 6.65 2.56 -7.53
CA VAL A 12 7.80 2.98 -6.74
C VAL A 12 8.42 4.24 -7.31
N ILE A 13 9.07 5.00 -6.43
CA ILE A 13 9.95 6.10 -6.80
C ILE A 13 11.32 5.82 -6.18
N ASP A 14 12.37 6.25 -6.86
CA ASP A 14 13.75 6.09 -6.39
C ASP A 14 14.42 7.44 -6.11
N LYS A 15 13.67 8.53 -6.21
CA LYS A 15 14.14 9.88 -5.94
C LYS A 15 13.17 10.59 -5.02
N ASP A 16 13.70 11.51 -4.22
CA ASP A 16 12.90 12.33 -3.32
C ASP A 16 12.24 13.47 -4.11
N ILE A 17 11.11 13.17 -4.73
CA ILE A 17 10.38 14.11 -5.58
C ILE A 17 9.48 15.02 -4.76
N SER A 18 9.00 16.10 -5.40
CA SER A 18 8.04 17.01 -4.77
C SER A 18 6.67 16.33 -4.65
N LEU A 19 5.83 16.84 -3.74
CA LEU A 19 4.46 16.36 -3.62
C LEU A 19 3.66 16.61 -4.89
N SER A 20 3.95 17.69 -5.61
CA SER A 20 3.32 17.97 -6.89
C SER A 20 3.62 16.87 -7.91
N ASP A 21 4.89 16.46 -8.01
CA ASP A 21 5.28 15.37 -8.91
C ASP A 21 4.68 14.04 -8.47
N ALA A 22 4.65 13.79 -7.16
CA ALA A 22 4.03 12.57 -6.63
C ALA A 22 2.54 12.51 -6.98
N ALA A 23 1.83 13.63 -6.83
CA ALA A 23 0.40 13.72 -7.17
C ALA A 23 0.18 13.44 -8.65
N GLU A 24 1.03 13.96 -9.52
CA GLU A 24 0.95 13.74 -10.96
C GLU A 24 1.12 12.27 -11.30
N ILE A 25 2.13 11.62 -10.71
CA ILE A 25 2.36 10.18 -10.92
C ILE A 25 1.16 9.36 -10.45
N MET A 26 0.64 9.65 -9.26
CA MET A 26 -0.52 8.93 -8.71
C MET A 26 -1.75 9.10 -9.61
N SER A 27 -1.97 10.30 -10.12
CA SER A 27 -3.08 10.59 -11.02
C SER A 27 -2.93 9.84 -12.34
N ASP A 28 -1.75 9.91 -12.95
CA ASP A 28 -1.50 9.26 -14.24
C ASP A 28 -1.60 7.73 -14.15
N LYS A 29 -1.16 7.15 -13.05
CA LYS A 29 -1.19 5.70 -12.83
C LYS A 29 -2.47 5.22 -12.17
N GLU A 30 -3.34 6.15 -11.76
CA GLU A 30 -4.58 5.84 -11.04
C GLU A 30 -4.33 4.99 -9.80
N VAL A 31 -3.33 5.39 -9.01
CA VAL A 31 -2.96 4.71 -7.77
C VAL A 31 -3.00 5.68 -6.60
N GLY A 32 -3.21 5.16 -5.41
CA GLY A 32 -3.35 5.96 -4.19
C GLY A 32 -2.09 6.01 -3.32
N SER A 33 -0.99 5.44 -3.78
CA SER A 33 0.25 5.45 -3.03
C SER A 33 1.47 5.25 -3.91
N LEU A 34 2.62 5.71 -3.41
CA LEU A 34 3.93 5.44 -4.01
C LEU A 34 4.86 4.97 -2.90
N ILE A 35 5.68 3.98 -3.20
CA ILE A 35 6.68 3.47 -2.27
C ILE A 35 8.04 4.05 -2.67
N TYR A 36 8.71 4.68 -1.72
CA TYR A 36 10.03 5.26 -1.93
C TYR A 36 11.09 4.21 -1.60
N ILE A 37 11.88 3.85 -2.61
CA ILE A 37 12.93 2.85 -2.50
C ILE A 37 14.29 3.54 -2.58
N GLN A 38 15.16 3.27 -1.60
CA GLN A 38 16.54 3.73 -1.62
C GLN A 38 17.45 2.53 -1.41
N ASN A 39 18.45 2.37 -2.28
CA ASN A 39 19.41 1.27 -2.20
C ASN A 39 18.73 -0.11 -2.13
N GLY A 40 17.60 -0.26 -2.81
CA GLY A 40 16.85 -1.51 -2.83
C GLY A 40 15.91 -1.72 -1.65
N ASP A 41 15.94 -0.83 -0.66
CA ASP A 41 15.13 -0.97 0.56
C ASP A 41 13.98 0.04 0.57
N ILE A 42 12.88 -0.34 1.24
CA ILE A 42 11.75 0.55 1.43
C ILE A 42 12.14 1.64 2.43
N SER A 43 12.14 2.91 1.97
CA SER A 43 12.39 4.07 2.83
C SER A 43 11.11 4.63 3.41
N GLY A 44 10.00 4.51 2.70
CA GLY A 44 8.73 5.02 3.16
C GLY A 44 7.63 4.81 2.14
N ILE A 45 6.43 5.15 2.53
CA ILE A 45 5.25 5.14 1.66
C ILE A 45 4.54 6.48 1.79
N VAL A 46 4.17 7.07 0.65
CA VAL A 46 3.36 8.28 0.58
C VAL A 46 2.02 7.92 -0.04
N THR A 47 0.95 8.41 0.56
CA THR A 47 -0.42 8.12 0.12
C THR A 47 -1.14 9.40 -0.29
N GLU A 48 -2.26 9.24 -0.99
CA GLU A 48 -3.12 10.38 -1.34
C GLU A 48 -3.57 11.15 -0.10
N ARG A 49 -3.74 10.47 1.05
CA ARG A 49 -4.08 11.09 2.31
C ARG A 49 -2.97 12.04 2.78
N ASP A 50 -1.71 11.64 2.62
CA ASP A 50 -0.56 12.48 2.95
C ASP A 50 -0.55 13.72 2.09
N LEU A 51 -0.88 13.61 0.80
CA LEU A 51 -0.96 14.75 -0.11
C LEU A 51 -2.07 15.71 0.30
N LEU A 52 -3.24 15.17 0.65
CA LEU A 52 -4.38 15.99 1.08
C LEU A 52 -4.11 16.75 2.38
N ARG A 53 -3.31 16.17 3.26
CA ARG A 53 -2.93 16.81 4.53
C ARG A 53 -1.87 17.87 4.39
N ASN A 54 -1.18 17.92 3.26
CA ASN A 54 -0.04 18.80 3.03
C ASN A 54 -0.25 19.57 1.73
N PHE A 55 -0.78 20.78 1.82
CA PHE A 55 -1.08 21.58 0.62
C PHE A 55 0.13 22.29 0.02
N ASP A 56 1.32 22.10 0.58
CA ASP A 56 2.54 22.67 0.04
C ASP A 56 3.15 21.73 -1.00
N SER A 57 2.88 22.01 -2.27
CA SER A 57 3.33 21.19 -3.39
C SER A 57 4.85 21.13 -3.54
N LYS A 58 5.57 22.04 -2.89
CA LYS A 58 7.05 22.11 -2.94
C LYS A 58 7.71 21.19 -1.93
N LYS A 59 6.97 20.71 -0.93
CA LYS A 59 7.51 19.72 0.00
C LYS A 59 7.92 18.47 -0.75
N LYS A 60 8.90 17.76 -0.21
CA LYS A 60 9.37 16.51 -0.76
C LYS A 60 8.65 15.33 -0.12
N VAL A 61 8.60 14.22 -0.85
CA VAL A 61 7.98 12.98 -0.36
C VAL A 61 8.59 12.58 1.00
N SER A 62 9.89 12.67 1.15
CA SER A 62 10.57 12.29 2.40
C SER A 62 10.11 13.08 3.62
N GLN A 63 9.56 14.27 3.42
CA GLN A 63 9.09 15.11 4.51
C GLN A 63 7.71 14.72 5.04
N VAL A 64 6.92 14.00 4.24
CA VAL A 64 5.54 13.67 4.60
C VAL A 64 5.26 12.16 4.62
N MET A 65 6.11 11.34 4.03
CA MET A 65 5.90 9.89 3.96
C MET A 65 5.93 9.23 5.33
N THR A 66 5.24 8.10 5.44
CA THR A 66 5.38 7.21 6.59
C THR A 66 6.69 6.43 6.46
N LYS A 67 7.57 6.54 7.43
CA LYS A 67 8.90 5.90 7.41
C LYS A 67 8.90 4.52 8.04
N GLU A 68 8.08 4.31 9.05
CA GLU A 68 7.93 3.00 9.69
C GLU A 68 6.83 2.22 8.96
N VAL A 69 7.19 1.67 7.81
CA VAL A 69 6.24 1.00 6.93
C VAL A 69 5.97 -0.41 7.45
N ILE A 70 4.69 -0.72 7.68
CA ILE A 70 4.26 -2.07 8.06
C ILE A 70 4.19 -2.90 6.79
N THR A 71 4.92 -4.01 6.76
CA THR A 71 4.99 -4.91 5.60
C THR A 71 4.49 -6.30 5.97
N ILE A 72 4.12 -7.05 4.95
CA ILE A 72 3.71 -8.46 5.07
C ILE A 72 4.47 -9.29 4.03
N ASP A 73 4.40 -10.60 4.16
CA ASP A 73 5.03 -11.51 3.21
C ASP A 73 3.99 -12.26 2.36
N LEU A 74 4.48 -13.09 1.44
CA LEU A 74 3.62 -13.83 0.51
C LEU A 74 2.70 -14.83 1.20
N ASP A 75 3.09 -15.32 2.37
CA ASP A 75 2.36 -16.33 3.09
C ASP A 75 1.41 -15.77 4.15
N THR A 76 1.40 -14.46 4.32
CA THR A 76 0.45 -13.80 5.21
C THR A 76 -0.98 -14.11 4.74
N ARG A 77 -1.86 -14.41 5.66
CA ARG A 77 -3.25 -14.69 5.36
C ARG A 77 -4.03 -13.38 5.19
N ALA A 78 -5.06 -13.42 4.35
CA ALA A 78 -5.90 -12.24 4.11
C ALA A 78 -6.49 -11.68 5.41
N GLU A 79 -6.91 -12.55 6.32
CA GLU A 79 -7.48 -12.14 7.62
C GLU A 79 -6.46 -11.39 8.48
N GLU A 80 -5.21 -11.85 8.49
CA GLU A 80 -4.12 -11.17 9.22
C GLU A 80 -3.84 -9.79 8.65
N ALA A 81 -3.83 -9.67 7.32
CA ALA A 81 -3.62 -8.40 6.64
C ALA A 81 -4.74 -7.41 6.98
N LEU A 82 -5.98 -7.88 6.98
CA LEU A 82 -7.14 -7.04 7.34
C LEU A 82 -7.03 -6.55 8.78
N ASP A 83 -6.64 -7.42 9.71
CA ASP A 83 -6.43 -7.04 11.10
C ASP A 83 -5.34 -5.98 11.25
N LEU A 84 -4.21 -6.14 10.54
CA LEU A 84 -3.13 -5.16 10.54
C LEU A 84 -3.59 -3.79 10.03
N MET A 85 -4.37 -3.78 8.96
CA MET A 85 -4.91 -2.53 8.42
C MET A 85 -5.84 -1.84 9.40
N ARG A 86 -6.72 -2.61 10.04
CA ARG A 86 -7.68 -2.08 11.01
C ARG A 86 -6.95 -1.55 12.25
N ASP A 87 -6.05 -2.34 12.81
CA ASP A 87 -5.36 -2.00 14.06
C ASP A 87 -4.43 -0.81 13.90
N ASN A 88 -3.87 -0.63 12.72
CA ASN A 88 -2.94 0.47 12.43
C ASN A 88 -3.58 1.60 11.62
N LYS A 89 -4.86 1.50 11.30
CA LYS A 89 -5.61 2.50 10.54
C LYS A 89 -4.95 2.84 9.21
N ILE A 90 -4.51 1.81 8.51
CA ILE A 90 -3.88 1.92 7.19
C ILE A 90 -4.68 1.09 6.18
N LYS A 91 -4.55 1.44 4.91
CA LYS A 91 -5.33 0.81 3.83
C LYS A 91 -4.45 0.09 2.82
N ARG A 92 -3.16 0.05 3.05
CA ARG A 92 -2.20 -0.54 2.13
C ARG A 92 -1.07 -1.20 2.90
N LEU A 93 -0.65 -2.35 2.41
CA LEU A 93 0.47 -3.10 2.99
C LEU A 93 1.40 -3.53 1.86
N PRO A 94 2.64 -3.02 1.83
CA PRO A 94 3.64 -3.55 0.92
C PRO A 94 3.95 -5.00 1.25
N VAL A 95 4.12 -5.81 0.21
CA VAL A 95 4.46 -7.23 0.32
C VAL A 95 5.94 -7.39 0.00
N VAL A 96 6.68 -8.02 0.90
CA VAL A 96 8.12 -8.18 0.78
C VAL A 96 8.50 -9.66 0.75
N ASP A 97 9.69 -9.93 0.20
CA ASP A 97 10.27 -11.27 0.22
C ASP A 97 11.04 -11.52 1.54
N SER A 98 11.66 -12.68 1.65
CA SER A 98 12.40 -13.06 2.86
C SER A 98 13.59 -12.15 3.18
N SER A 99 14.08 -11.41 2.18
CA SER A 99 15.16 -10.42 2.35
C SER A 99 14.65 -9.03 2.69
N GLY A 100 13.32 -8.86 2.80
CA GLY A 100 12.72 -7.56 3.05
C GLY A 100 12.57 -6.68 1.82
N LYS A 101 12.81 -7.22 0.62
CA LYS A 101 12.68 -6.46 -0.62
C LYS A 101 11.24 -6.44 -1.10
N LEU A 102 10.83 -5.29 -1.63
CA LEU A 102 9.47 -5.11 -2.12
C LEU A 102 9.18 -6.06 -3.28
N ILE A 103 8.04 -6.75 -3.20
CA ILE A 103 7.49 -7.54 -4.30
C ILE A 103 6.33 -6.78 -4.93
N TRP A 104 5.22 -6.63 -4.21
CA TRP A 104 4.00 -5.97 -4.68
C TRP A 104 3.30 -5.31 -3.49
N ILE A 105 2.03 -4.98 -3.65
CA ILE A 105 1.23 -4.32 -2.60
C ILE A 105 -0.16 -4.95 -2.55
N VAL A 106 -0.77 -4.96 -1.37
CA VAL A 106 -2.18 -5.30 -1.21
C VAL A 106 -2.90 -4.11 -0.60
N THR A 107 -4.11 -3.83 -1.09
CA THR A 107 -4.93 -2.72 -0.61
C THR A 107 -6.15 -3.22 0.14
N LEU A 108 -6.74 -2.34 0.96
CA LEU A 108 -7.99 -2.65 1.67
C LEU A 108 -9.09 -3.04 0.67
N THR A 109 -9.17 -2.35 -0.48
CA THR A 109 -10.14 -2.66 -1.52
C THR A 109 -10.00 -4.09 -2.02
N ASP A 110 -8.76 -4.56 -2.21
CA ASP A 110 -8.50 -5.94 -2.63
C ASP A 110 -9.04 -6.94 -1.60
N LEU A 111 -8.84 -6.65 -0.32
CA LEU A 111 -9.32 -7.51 0.76
C LEU A 111 -10.84 -7.46 0.91
N GLU A 112 -11.42 -6.25 0.84
CA GLU A 112 -12.88 -6.08 0.92
C GLU A 112 -13.59 -6.84 -0.19
N THR A 113 -13.09 -6.74 -1.41
CA THR A 113 -13.66 -7.47 -2.54
C THR A 113 -13.64 -8.97 -2.30
N HIS A 114 -12.50 -9.49 -1.79
CA HIS A 114 -12.37 -10.90 -1.46
C HIS A 114 -13.38 -11.34 -0.39
N PHE A 115 -13.51 -10.56 0.68
CA PHE A 115 -14.44 -10.90 1.77
C PHE A 115 -15.90 -10.72 1.39
N GLU A 116 -16.22 -9.79 0.51
CA GLU A 116 -17.57 -9.66 -0.04
C GLU A 116 -17.95 -10.91 -0.83
N GLU A 117 -17.07 -11.41 -1.67
CA GLU A 117 -17.29 -12.64 -2.42
C GLU A 117 -17.53 -13.83 -1.49
N ILE A 118 -16.70 -13.98 -0.46
CA ILE A 118 -16.86 -15.02 0.55
C ILE A 118 -18.17 -14.81 1.32
N GLY A 119 -18.45 -13.55 1.68
CA GLY A 119 -19.66 -13.19 2.42
C GLY A 119 -20.92 -13.53 1.66
N GLU A 120 -20.95 -13.25 0.36
CA GLU A 120 -22.08 -13.64 -0.50
C GLU A 120 -22.29 -15.14 -0.48
N ASP A 121 -21.22 -15.90 -0.75
CA ASP A 121 -21.29 -17.36 -0.76
C ASP A 121 -21.70 -17.90 0.61
N PHE A 122 -21.21 -17.30 1.68
CA PHE A 122 -21.47 -17.75 3.04
C PHE A 122 -22.87 -17.42 3.53
N PHE A 123 -23.36 -16.20 3.23
CA PHE A 123 -24.63 -15.71 3.76
C PHE A 123 -25.84 -15.96 2.86
N PHE A 124 -25.63 -16.12 1.57
CA PHE A 124 -26.73 -16.27 0.62
C PHE A 124 -26.97 -17.71 0.17
N ASP A 125 -26.08 -18.63 0.51
CA ASP A 125 -26.27 -20.05 0.25
C ASP A 125 -27.07 -20.75 1.36
N ASP A 126 -27.44 -20.03 2.38
CA ASP A 126 -28.30 -20.53 3.41
C ASP A 126 -29.77 -20.42 2.95
#